data_c3169700de59d99557e6e8472d976fbe
#
_entry.id   c3169700de59d99557e6e8472d976fbe
#
_cell.length_a   1.000
_cell.length_b   1.000
_cell.length_c   1.000
_cell.angle_alpha   90.00
_cell.angle_beta   90.00
_cell.angle_gamma   90.00
#
_symmetry.space_group_name_H-M   'P 1'
#
loop_
_entity.id
_entity.type
_entity.pdbx_description
1 polymer ?
#
loop_
_entity_poly.entity_id
_entity_poly.type
_entity_poly.pdbx_seq_one_letter_code
_entity_poly.pdbx_strand_id
1 'polypeptide(L)'
;MPKFKPAGWPSVIPRIVTRDLTGLAGFLRDVLDAEGDVRSGAPTEIRIGDSIILISDGGGVRDAMPAFLYVYVENADETYRRAIAAGAESIEAPADTPYGDRRAMVRDTWANVWQIATYRGN
;
A
#
# COMPACT_ATOMS: atom_id res chain seq x y z
N MET A 1 -8.83 25.60 -18.59
CA MET A 1 -7.83 25.05 -17.65
C MET A 1 -6.83 24.18 -18.40
N PRO A 2 -5.54 24.44 -18.25
CA PRO A 2 -4.56 23.54 -18.80
C PRO A 2 -4.69 22.16 -18.11
N LYS A 3 -4.53 21.11 -18.92
CA LYS A 3 -4.58 19.75 -18.42
C LYS A 3 -3.16 19.21 -18.36
N PHE A 4 -2.59 19.18 -17.16
CA PHE A 4 -1.22 18.72 -16.97
C PHE A 4 -1.13 17.36 -16.30
N LYS A 5 -2.27 16.78 -15.93
CA LYS A 5 -2.31 15.43 -15.34
C LYS A 5 -3.60 14.73 -15.77
N PRO A 6 -3.63 13.38 -15.70
CA PRO A 6 -4.85 12.64 -16.03
C PRO A 6 -6.01 13.02 -15.10
N ALA A 7 -7.22 12.99 -15.63
CA ALA A 7 -8.41 13.28 -14.85
C ALA A 7 -8.54 12.28 -13.70
N GLY A 8 -8.85 12.80 -12.53
CA GLY A 8 -9.04 11.97 -11.34
C GLY A 8 -7.76 11.55 -10.63
N TRP A 9 -6.60 12.02 -11.09
CA TRP A 9 -5.33 11.69 -10.45
C TRP A 9 -4.86 12.82 -9.55
N PRO A 10 -4.29 12.50 -8.37
CA PRO A 10 -3.64 13.52 -7.54
C PRO A 10 -2.29 13.93 -8.13
N SER A 11 -1.73 15.03 -7.62
CA SER A 11 -0.43 15.52 -8.12
C SER A 11 0.74 14.66 -7.66
N VAL A 12 0.64 14.04 -6.48
CA VAL A 12 1.71 13.21 -5.94
C VAL A 12 1.28 11.76 -6.00
N ILE A 13 2.09 10.94 -6.65
CA ILE A 13 1.81 9.51 -6.80
C ILE A 13 2.98 8.73 -6.19
N PRO A 14 2.77 8.03 -5.08
CA PRO A 14 3.81 7.14 -4.55
C PRO A 14 4.10 6.01 -5.54
N ARG A 15 5.36 5.62 -5.63
CA ARG A 15 5.76 4.54 -6.52
C ARG A 15 6.61 3.54 -5.76
N ILE A 16 6.24 2.26 -5.88
CA ILE A 16 6.99 1.17 -5.30
C ILE A 16 7.68 0.42 -6.44
N VAL A 17 8.98 0.22 -6.32
CA VAL A 17 9.74 -0.59 -7.26
C VAL A 17 9.99 -1.93 -6.58
N THR A 18 9.49 -3.01 -7.18
CA THR A 18 9.56 -4.35 -6.62
C THR A 18 10.07 -5.33 -7.65
N ARG A 19 10.59 -6.47 -7.19
CA ARG A 19 10.99 -7.56 -8.09
C ARG A 19 9.89 -8.58 -8.31
N ASP A 20 8.71 -8.37 -7.71
CA ASP A 20 7.59 -9.30 -7.81
C ASP A 20 6.28 -8.53 -7.89
N LEU A 21 5.97 -8.01 -9.08
CA LEU A 21 4.75 -7.25 -9.31
C LEU A 21 3.49 -8.05 -9.00
N THR A 22 3.44 -9.29 -9.47
CA THR A 22 2.25 -10.12 -9.31
C THR A 22 1.99 -10.43 -7.84
N GLY A 23 3.03 -10.76 -7.11
CA GLY A 23 2.91 -11.04 -5.66
C GLY A 23 2.47 -9.83 -4.88
N LEU A 24 3.11 -8.67 -5.12
CA LEU A 24 2.73 -7.44 -4.41
C LEU A 24 1.31 -7.01 -4.76
N ALA A 25 0.93 -7.04 -6.03
CA ALA A 25 -0.44 -6.69 -6.42
C ALA A 25 -1.47 -7.59 -5.75
N GLY A 26 -1.19 -8.90 -5.67
CA GLY A 26 -2.07 -9.85 -4.98
C GLY A 26 -2.20 -9.53 -3.49
N PHE A 27 -1.10 -9.23 -2.82
CA PHE A 27 -1.10 -8.83 -1.41
C PHE A 27 -1.97 -7.59 -1.20
N LEU A 28 -1.79 -6.58 -2.04
CA LEU A 28 -2.55 -5.34 -1.91
C LEU A 28 -4.05 -5.54 -2.12
N ARG A 29 -4.42 -6.39 -3.08
CA ARG A 29 -5.83 -6.74 -3.29
C ARG A 29 -6.42 -7.49 -2.11
N ASP A 30 -5.70 -8.46 -1.58
CA ASP A 30 -6.21 -9.33 -0.51
C ASP A 30 -6.26 -8.61 0.85
N VAL A 31 -5.33 -7.71 1.10
CA VAL A 31 -5.16 -7.08 2.42
C VAL A 31 -5.81 -5.71 2.48
N LEU A 32 -5.64 -4.89 1.44
CA LEU A 32 -6.09 -3.51 1.43
C LEU A 32 -7.29 -3.26 0.50
N ASP A 33 -7.90 -4.32 -0.02
CA ASP A 33 -9.01 -4.21 -0.97
C ASP A 33 -8.64 -3.34 -2.17
N ALA A 34 -7.38 -3.38 -2.58
CA ALA A 34 -6.89 -2.59 -3.70
C ALA A 34 -7.46 -3.08 -5.03
N GLU A 35 -7.55 -2.17 -5.97
CA GLU A 35 -8.01 -2.47 -7.33
C GLU A 35 -6.89 -2.19 -8.32
N GLY A 36 -6.81 -2.99 -9.36
CA GLY A 36 -5.83 -2.83 -10.43
C GLY A 36 -5.20 -4.15 -10.82
N ASP A 37 -4.85 -4.26 -12.10
CA ASP A 37 -4.23 -5.45 -12.67
C ASP A 37 -2.82 -5.12 -13.14
N VAL A 38 -1.93 -6.10 -13.01
CA VAL A 38 -0.54 -5.96 -13.49
C VAL A 38 -0.55 -5.73 -14.99
N ARG A 39 0.21 -4.71 -15.43
CA ARG A 39 0.38 -4.38 -16.84
C ARG A 39 1.82 -4.57 -17.26
N SER A 40 2.02 -4.90 -18.53
CA SER A 40 3.34 -4.91 -19.14
C SER A 40 3.57 -3.62 -19.91
N GLY A 41 4.81 -3.16 -19.98
CA GLY A 41 5.20 -1.99 -20.74
C GLY A 41 4.87 -0.64 -20.12
N ALA A 42 4.31 -0.63 -18.89
CA ALA A 42 3.97 0.59 -18.15
C ALA A 42 3.89 0.26 -16.68
N PRO A 43 4.04 1.26 -15.80
CA PRO A 43 3.80 1.03 -14.37
C PRO A 43 2.38 0.56 -14.13
N THR A 44 2.20 -0.31 -13.16
CA THR A 44 0.88 -0.81 -12.78
C THR A 44 0.22 0.19 -11.83
N GLU A 45 -0.98 0.61 -12.20
CA GLU A 45 -1.79 1.51 -11.39
C GLU A 45 -2.57 0.68 -10.38
N ILE A 46 -2.41 1.00 -9.10
CA ILE A 46 -3.13 0.36 -8.01
C ILE A 46 -3.91 1.43 -7.26
N ARG A 47 -5.21 1.19 -7.07
CA ARG A 47 -6.08 2.10 -6.33
C ARG A 47 -6.37 1.52 -4.95
N ILE A 48 -6.14 2.33 -3.93
CA ILE A 48 -6.43 1.98 -2.53
C ILE A 48 -7.31 3.11 -1.99
N GLY A 49 -8.61 2.82 -1.78
CA GLY A 49 -9.55 3.85 -1.37
C GLY A 49 -9.57 4.99 -2.38
N ASP A 50 -9.31 6.21 -1.92
CA ASP A 50 -9.26 7.40 -2.77
C ASP A 50 -7.85 7.69 -3.30
N SER A 51 -6.90 6.80 -3.08
CA SER A 51 -5.50 7.02 -3.44
C SER A 51 -5.06 6.13 -4.58
N ILE A 52 -4.01 6.58 -5.27
CA ILE A 52 -3.40 5.84 -6.37
C ILE A 52 -1.92 5.68 -6.07
N ILE A 53 -1.42 4.45 -6.21
CA ILE A 53 0.02 4.21 -6.22
C ILE A 53 0.39 3.52 -7.53
N LEU A 54 1.65 3.65 -7.91
CA LEU A 54 2.21 2.92 -9.05
C LEU A 54 3.15 1.86 -8.51
N ILE A 55 3.07 0.66 -9.08
CA ILE A 55 4.06 -0.37 -8.79
C ILE A 55 4.73 -0.77 -10.11
N SER A 56 6.04 -1.00 -10.06
CA SER A 56 6.80 -1.33 -11.26
C SER A 56 7.94 -2.27 -10.93
N ASP A 57 8.43 -2.96 -11.97
CA ASP A 57 9.52 -3.90 -11.82
C ASP A 57 10.83 -3.22 -11.45
N GLY A 58 11.56 -3.83 -10.53
CA GLY A 58 12.94 -3.50 -10.26
C GLY A 58 13.86 -4.21 -11.24
N GLY A 59 15.13 -3.83 -11.23
CA GLY A 59 16.15 -4.34 -12.11
C GLY A 59 16.51 -3.33 -13.19
N GLY A 60 17.49 -3.67 -14.05
CA GLY A 60 17.98 -2.73 -15.04
C GLY A 60 18.59 -1.51 -14.36
N VAL A 61 18.05 -0.34 -14.67
CA VAL A 61 18.55 0.93 -14.11
C VAL A 61 18.00 1.23 -12.72
N ARG A 62 17.01 0.47 -12.24
CA ARG A 62 16.40 0.73 -10.92
C ARG A 62 16.45 -0.52 -10.06
N ASP A 63 16.96 -0.35 -8.85
CA ASP A 63 16.84 -1.38 -7.83
C ASP A 63 15.46 -1.32 -7.19
N ALA A 64 15.09 -2.39 -6.49
CA ALA A 64 13.87 -2.39 -5.68
C ALA A 64 13.94 -1.23 -4.67
N MET A 65 12.83 -0.51 -4.54
CA MET A 65 12.69 0.61 -3.61
C MET A 65 11.42 0.40 -2.81
N PRO A 66 11.53 -0.18 -1.60
CA PRO A 66 10.36 -0.36 -0.74
C PRO A 66 9.83 0.98 -0.24
N ALA A 67 8.56 0.98 0.11
CA ALA A 67 7.89 2.17 0.63
C ALA A 67 7.60 2.04 2.13
N PHE A 68 7.33 3.18 2.75
CA PHE A 68 6.84 3.28 4.12
C PHE A 68 5.57 4.14 4.04
N LEU A 69 4.39 3.51 4.16
CA LEU A 69 3.12 4.18 3.89
C LEU A 69 2.16 4.01 5.06
N TYR A 70 1.36 5.04 5.29
CA TYR A 70 0.30 5.05 6.30
C TYR A 70 -1.03 4.96 5.55
N VAL A 71 -1.84 3.95 5.88
CA VAL A 71 -3.08 3.67 5.15
C VAL A 71 -4.24 3.62 6.13
N TYR A 72 -5.26 4.44 5.90
CA TYR A 72 -6.49 4.35 6.67
C TYR A 72 -7.41 3.28 6.08
N VAL A 73 -7.93 2.42 6.95
CA VAL A 73 -8.85 1.34 6.61
C VAL A 73 -10.02 1.36 7.60
N GLU A 74 -11.09 0.65 7.27
CA GLU A 74 -12.27 0.62 8.13
C GLU A 74 -12.04 -0.10 9.45
N ASN A 75 -11.24 -1.17 9.44
CA ASN A 75 -10.98 -1.98 10.63
C ASN A 75 -9.51 -2.40 10.64
N ALA A 76 -8.71 -1.65 11.39
CA ALA A 76 -7.26 -1.89 11.44
C ALA A 76 -6.92 -3.29 11.96
N ASP A 77 -7.63 -3.78 12.96
CA ASP A 77 -7.38 -5.10 13.53
C ASP A 77 -7.62 -6.20 12.50
N GLU A 78 -8.71 -6.11 11.74
CA GLU A 78 -9.05 -7.09 10.71
C GLU A 78 -8.06 -7.05 9.55
N THR A 79 -7.71 -5.86 9.08
CA THR A 79 -6.74 -5.70 8.00
C THR A 79 -5.36 -6.23 8.43
N TYR A 80 -4.97 -5.97 9.68
CA TYR A 80 -3.74 -6.52 10.24
C TYR A 80 -3.76 -8.05 10.19
N ARG A 81 -4.85 -8.68 10.62
CA ARG A 81 -4.96 -10.15 10.58
C ARG A 81 -4.82 -10.69 9.15
N ARG A 82 -5.44 -10.01 8.19
CA ARG A 82 -5.31 -10.40 6.77
C ARG A 82 -3.87 -10.26 6.27
N ALA A 83 -3.19 -9.20 6.69
CA ALA A 83 -1.79 -8.99 6.31
C ALA A 83 -0.90 -10.11 6.84
N ILE A 84 -1.07 -10.48 8.11
CA ILE A 84 -0.29 -11.56 8.72
C ILE A 84 -0.60 -12.90 8.01
N ALA A 85 -1.88 -13.17 7.74
CA ALA A 85 -2.28 -14.38 7.01
C ALA A 85 -1.70 -14.43 5.59
N ALA A 86 -1.48 -13.27 4.98
CA ALA A 86 -0.89 -13.16 3.64
C ALA A 86 0.65 -13.17 3.65
N GLY A 87 1.28 -13.38 4.81
CA GLY A 87 2.73 -13.54 4.93
C GLY A 87 3.49 -12.34 5.44
N ALA A 88 2.82 -11.25 5.82
CA ALA A 88 3.51 -10.09 6.36
C ALA A 88 4.02 -10.36 7.77
N GLU A 89 5.10 -9.68 8.13
CA GLU A 89 5.68 -9.75 9.46
C GLU A 89 5.10 -8.62 10.33
N SER A 90 4.72 -8.92 11.56
CA SER A 90 4.26 -7.91 12.50
C SER A 90 5.43 -7.09 13.01
N ILE A 91 5.35 -5.76 12.86
CA ILE A 91 6.27 -4.84 13.50
C ILE A 91 5.63 -4.31 14.78
N GLU A 92 4.34 -3.94 14.70
CA GLU A 92 3.55 -3.52 15.86
C GLU A 92 2.16 -4.11 15.76
N ALA A 93 1.73 -4.82 16.79
CA ALA A 93 0.34 -5.29 16.87
C ALA A 93 -0.61 -4.08 17.03
N PRO A 94 -1.90 -4.24 16.69
CA PRO A 94 -2.85 -3.14 16.81
C PRO A 94 -2.87 -2.54 18.22
N ALA A 95 -2.80 -1.22 18.30
CA ALA A 95 -2.84 -0.47 19.55
C ALA A 95 -3.41 0.92 19.27
N ASP A 96 -3.93 1.54 20.33
CA ASP A 96 -4.45 2.90 20.23
C ASP A 96 -3.30 3.90 20.33
N THR A 97 -3.35 4.92 19.46
CA THR A 97 -2.36 6.00 19.46
C THR A 97 -2.89 7.18 20.26
N PRO A 98 -2.00 8.06 20.75
CA PRO A 98 -2.44 9.26 21.46
C PRO A 98 -3.26 10.23 20.61
N TYR A 99 -3.19 10.12 19.29
CA TYR A 99 -3.86 11.05 18.36
C TYR A 99 -5.12 10.48 17.73
N GLY A 100 -5.67 9.41 18.29
CA GLY A 100 -7.01 8.96 17.89
C GLY A 100 -7.07 7.85 16.87
N ASP A 101 -5.96 7.26 16.51
CA ASP A 101 -5.94 6.12 15.58
C ASP A 101 -5.80 4.80 16.33
N ARG A 102 -6.47 3.77 15.85
CA ARG A 102 -6.14 2.39 16.14
C ARG A 102 -5.19 1.94 15.04
N ARG A 103 -3.94 1.62 15.37
CA ARG A 103 -2.89 1.42 14.37
C ARG A 103 -2.09 0.16 14.61
N ALA A 104 -1.78 -0.54 13.53
CA ALA A 104 -0.82 -1.64 13.49
C ALA A 104 0.27 -1.30 12.48
N MET A 105 1.36 -2.07 12.49
CA MET A 105 2.42 -1.90 11.51
C MET A 105 2.94 -3.27 11.10
N VAL A 106 3.03 -3.50 9.80
CA VAL A 106 3.53 -4.75 9.24
C VAL A 106 4.58 -4.46 8.16
N ARG A 107 5.44 -5.44 7.93
CA ARG A 107 6.36 -5.44 6.78
C ARG A 107 5.92 -6.56 5.84
N ASP A 108 5.66 -6.24 4.58
CA ASP A 108 5.35 -7.28 3.61
C ASP A 108 6.63 -8.01 3.16
N THR A 109 6.47 -9.07 2.36
CA THR A 109 7.61 -9.90 1.95
C THR A 109 8.51 -9.20 0.93
N TRP A 110 8.13 -8.01 0.46
CA TRP A 110 8.91 -7.18 -0.47
C TRP A 110 9.52 -5.98 0.25
N ALA A 111 9.53 -6.02 1.58
CA ALA A 111 10.14 -5.02 2.47
C ALA A 111 9.40 -3.68 2.55
N ASN A 112 8.19 -3.57 2.01
CA ASN A 112 7.37 -2.38 2.24
C ASN A 112 6.81 -2.41 3.65
N VAL A 113 6.80 -1.27 4.31
CA VAL A 113 6.22 -1.13 5.65
C VAL A 113 4.88 -0.40 5.52
N TRP A 114 3.85 -1.00 6.08
CA TRP A 114 2.48 -0.48 6.04
C TRP A 114 2.04 -0.21 7.47
N GLN A 115 1.77 1.06 7.76
CA GLN A 115 1.07 1.43 8.99
C GLN A 115 -0.42 1.42 8.67
N ILE A 116 -1.15 0.55 9.32
CA ILE A 116 -2.57 0.28 9.03
C ILE A 116 -3.38 0.88 10.16
N ALA A 117 -4.25 1.83 9.85
CA ALA A 117 -4.92 2.60 10.87
C ALA A 117 -6.42 2.78 10.61
N THR A 118 -7.17 2.93 11.69
CA THR A 118 -8.55 3.35 11.66
C THR A 118 -8.71 4.53 12.60
N TYR A 119 -9.22 5.64 12.09
CA TYR A 119 -9.45 6.81 12.93
C TYR A 119 -10.67 6.59 13.80
N ARG A 120 -10.52 6.78 15.11
CA ARG A 120 -11.61 6.61 16.09
C ARG A 120 -11.95 7.90 16.82
N GLY A 121 -11.22 8.96 16.53
CA GLY A 121 -11.38 10.23 17.21
C GLY A 121 -10.60 10.30 18.52
N ASN A 122 -10.49 11.47 19.04
CA ASN A 122 -9.78 11.73 20.30
C ASN A 122 -10.72 11.67 21.50
#